data_4b258470b7d724e2d96eab9a8d58951f
#
_entry.id   4b258470b7d724e2d96eab9a8d58951f
#
_cell.length_a   1.000
_cell.length_b   1.000
_cell.length_c   1.000
_cell.angle_alpha   90.00
_cell.angle_beta   90.00
_cell.angle_gamma   90.00
#
_symmetry.space_group_name_H-M   'P 1'
#
loop_
_entity.id
_entity.type
_entity.pdbx_description
1 polymer ?
#
loop_
_entity_poly.entity_id
_entity_poly.type
_entity_poly.pdbx_seq_one_letter_code
_entity_poly.pdbx_strand_id
1 'polypeptide(L)'
;MKSICPLFPLLLCLAQADTEERVIYNLSRVEAHGEGNEEAAQVMPLVTKLNHSSILPLLYAMNQAMPVGDNWIRAAIIKILQSSNSKNFPESKILKFLKDEKNVGSSRRAAFELLQDHRPGMVQSIIPSLLHDPEPSLRREAIAKILDEASLVEGDKQSIQLYQDALSHACEIDQIKEATKELKKRGIEIDLVELMGFIINWEIIGPFDNTERKGFGTIYPPEQEKGPVDVYSGKNGEVEWNSISTAHSLGMIDVNQELGYIKEVLAYARTTFDVDKGQQAQFR
;
A
#
# COMPACT_ATOMS: atom_id res chain seq x y z
N MET A 1 30.37 50.99 16.76
CA MET A 1 30.01 49.78 15.98
C MET A 1 29.94 48.61 16.95
N LYS A 2 28.73 48.13 17.29
CA LYS A 2 28.55 46.98 18.18
C LYS A 2 28.58 45.74 17.31
N SER A 3 29.58 44.86 17.52
CA SER A 3 29.73 43.58 16.91
C SER A 3 28.53 42.71 17.30
N ILE A 4 27.70 42.33 16.31
CA ILE A 4 26.59 41.38 16.50
C ILE A 4 27.23 39.99 16.59
N CYS A 5 27.10 39.39 17.76
CA CYS A 5 27.65 38.08 18.10
C CYS A 5 27.05 36.96 17.18
N PRO A 6 27.85 36.13 16.50
CA PRO A 6 27.38 35.07 15.63
C PRO A 6 26.74 33.87 16.36
N LEU A 7 26.59 33.92 17.68
CA LEU A 7 26.00 32.86 18.51
C LEU A 7 24.48 32.69 18.37
N PHE A 8 23.77 33.75 17.95
CA PHE A 8 22.30 33.71 17.89
C PHE A 8 21.72 32.75 16.85
N PRO A 9 22.26 32.66 15.62
CA PRO A 9 21.77 31.68 14.65
C PRO A 9 22.08 30.21 15.01
N LEU A 10 23.21 29.97 15.71
CA LEU A 10 23.59 28.62 16.15
C LEU A 10 22.66 28.07 17.25
N LEU A 11 22.27 28.90 18.19
CA LEU A 11 21.31 28.57 19.26
C LEU A 11 19.91 28.29 18.69
N LEU A 12 19.49 29.02 17.66
CA LEU A 12 18.20 28.80 17.00
C LEU A 12 18.18 27.48 16.24
N CYS A 13 19.27 27.12 15.54
CA CYS A 13 19.41 25.83 14.85
C CYS A 13 19.40 24.64 15.81
N LEU A 14 20.06 24.74 16.96
CA LEU A 14 20.07 23.69 17.99
C LEU A 14 18.66 23.47 18.58
N ALA A 15 17.97 24.56 18.94
CA ALA A 15 16.61 24.48 19.48
C ALA A 15 15.59 23.94 18.48
N GLN A 16 15.81 24.16 17.17
CA GLN A 16 14.97 23.60 16.11
C GLN A 16 15.25 22.11 15.90
N ALA A 17 16.51 21.68 15.95
CA ALA A 17 16.91 20.27 15.87
C ALA A 17 16.30 19.45 17.02
N ASP A 18 16.39 19.94 18.25
CA ASP A 18 15.76 19.30 19.42
C ASP A 18 14.24 19.17 19.27
N THR A 19 13.59 20.20 18.70
CA THR A 19 12.14 20.19 18.46
C THR A 19 11.75 19.20 17.37
N GLU A 20 12.51 19.16 16.27
CA GLU A 20 12.29 18.24 15.15
C GLU A 20 12.43 16.79 15.60
N GLU A 21 13.52 16.47 16.29
CA GLU A 21 13.81 15.14 16.81
C GLU A 21 12.70 14.65 17.76
N ARG A 22 12.26 15.52 18.67
CA ARG A 22 11.16 15.23 19.58
C ARG A 22 9.85 14.97 18.86
N VAL A 23 9.51 15.76 17.83
CA VAL A 23 8.30 15.58 17.02
C VAL A 23 8.38 14.26 16.30
N ILE A 24 9.45 14.00 15.54
CA ILE A 24 9.65 12.76 14.78
C ILE A 24 9.55 11.54 15.70
N TYR A 25 10.27 11.54 16.81
CA TYR A 25 10.27 10.43 17.77
C TYR A 25 8.88 10.06 18.25
N ASN A 26 8.07 11.05 18.66
CA ASN A 26 6.75 10.77 19.20
C ASN A 26 5.73 10.38 18.12
N LEU A 27 5.78 10.99 16.91
CA LEU A 27 4.85 10.67 15.84
C LEU A 27 5.10 9.29 15.23
N SER A 28 6.36 8.87 15.11
CA SER A 28 6.71 7.59 14.50
C SER A 28 6.44 6.37 15.40
N ARG A 29 6.23 6.57 16.70
CA ARG A 29 6.02 5.50 17.68
C ARG A 29 4.56 5.24 18.02
N VAL A 30 3.65 5.82 17.29
CA VAL A 30 2.22 5.52 17.47
C VAL A 30 1.93 4.15 16.89
N GLU A 31 1.48 3.24 17.76
CA GLU A 31 1.23 1.84 17.43
C GLU A 31 -0.26 1.53 17.32
N ALA A 32 -0.55 0.25 16.99
CA ALA A 32 -1.91 -0.26 17.00
C ALA A 32 -2.56 -0.06 18.38
N HIS A 33 -3.88 0.04 18.40
CA HIS A 33 -4.68 0.26 19.62
C HIS A 33 -4.47 1.62 20.32
N GLY A 34 -3.73 2.55 19.69
CA GLY A 34 -3.61 3.93 20.16
C GLY A 34 -2.47 4.17 21.14
N GLU A 35 -1.57 3.22 21.32
CA GLU A 35 -0.33 3.44 22.07
C GLU A 35 0.47 4.56 21.42
N GLY A 36 0.96 5.53 22.24
CA GLY A 36 1.69 6.70 21.77
C GLY A 36 0.82 7.86 21.25
N ASN A 37 -0.51 7.74 21.16
CA ASN A 37 -1.37 8.81 20.67
C ASN A 37 -1.35 10.08 21.56
N GLU A 38 -1.25 9.93 22.87
CA GLU A 38 -1.19 11.07 23.78
C GLU A 38 0.10 11.88 23.58
N GLU A 39 1.23 11.21 23.46
CA GLU A 39 2.53 11.81 23.22
C GLU A 39 2.58 12.49 21.84
N ALA A 40 2.02 11.85 20.81
CA ALA A 40 1.87 12.43 19.49
C ALA A 40 1.01 13.71 19.53
N ALA A 41 -0.14 13.67 20.21
CA ALA A 41 -1.01 14.84 20.37
C ALA A 41 -0.30 16.00 21.11
N GLN A 42 0.52 15.71 22.14
CA GLN A 42 1.27 16.70 22.89
C GLN A 42 2.35 17.39 22.05
N VAL A 43 2.95 16.72 21.08
CA VAL A 43 4.00 17.32 20.22
C VAL A 43 3.44 18.01 18.97
N MET A 44 2.21 17.74 18.56
CA MET A 44 1.59 18.36 17.37
C MET A 44 1.55 19.91 17.39
N PRO A 45 1.37 20.61 18.54
CA PRO A 45 1.55 22.07 18.59
C PRO A 45 2.96 22.54 18.22
N LEU A 46 4.00 21.74 18.51
CA LEU A 46 5.38 22.08 18.21
C LEU A 46 5.70 22.10 16.71
N VAL A 47 4.89 21.39 15.90
CA VAL A 47 5.04 21.33 14.44
C VAL A 47 5.02 22.73 13.80
N THR A 48 4.31 23.69 14.41
CA THR A 48 4.29 25.09 13.93
C THR A 48 5.65 25.81 14.04
N LYS A 49 6.59 25.26 14.79
CA LYS A 49 7.96 25.75 14.91
C LYS A 49 8.90 25.16 13.85
N LEU A 50 8.44 24.12 13.14
CA LEU A 50 9.17 23.47 12.08
C LEU A 50 8.96 24.21 10.74
N ASN A 51 9.80 23.90 9.77
CA ASN A 51 9.74 24.49 8.44
C ASN A 51 9.91 23.42 7.35
N HIS A 52 9.96 23.82 6.10
CA HIS A 52 10.07 22.89 4.97
C HIS A 52 11.29 21.95 5.01
N SER A 53 12.37 22.30 5.74
CA SER A 53 13.53 21.41 5.87
C SER A 53 13.19 20.13 6.65
N SER A 54 12.18 20.19 7.51
CA SER A 54 11.71 19.05 8.33
C SER A 54 10.85 18.04 7.56
N ILE A 55 10.39 18.39 6.35
CA ILE A 55 9.55 17.48 5.53
C ILE A 55 10.32 16.20 5.19
N LEU A 56 11.57 16.31 4.77
CA LEU A 56 12.36 15.14 4.40
C LEU A 56 12.69 14.22 5.59
N PRO A 57 13.14 14.70 6.76
CA PRO A 57 13.24 13.91 7.98
C PRO A 57 11.94 13.19 8.36
N LEU A 58 10.79 13.86 8.24
CA LEU A 58 9.48 13.26 8.50
C LEU A 58 9.15 12.14 7.49
N LEU A 59 9.45 12.32 6.20
CA LEU A 59 9.29 11.25 5.20
C LEU A 59 10.18 10.04 5.51
N TYR A 60 11.44 10.26 5.96
CA TYR A 60 12.30 9.16 6.37
C TYR A 60 11.78 8.43 7.62
N ALA A 61 11.14 9.15 8.55
CA ALA A 61 10.55 8.55 9.74
C ALA A 61 9.40 7.58 9.39
N MET A 62 8.65 7.83 8.31
CA MET A 62 7.60 6.93 7.82
C MET A 62 8.15 5.55 7.43
N ASN A 63 9.44 5.42 7.07
CA ASN A 63 10.02 4.11 6.74
C ASN A 63 10.03 3.12 7.93
N GLN A 64 9.84 3.61 9.15
CA GLN A 64 9.86 2.81 10.38
C GLN A 64 8.56 2.93 11.19
N ALA A 65 7.66 3.83 10.79
CA ALA A 65 6.41 4.05 11.48
C ALA A 65 5.38 2.96 11.13
N MET A 66 4.50 2.67 12.08
CA MET A 66 3.29 1.90 11.81
C MET A 66 2.27 2.77 11.04
N PRO A 67 1.26 2.18 10.37
CA PRO A 67 0.28 2.95 9.59
C PRO A 67 -0.41 4.09 10.37
N VAL A 68 -0.61 3.92 11.68
CA VAL A 68 -1.17 4.97 12.54
C VAL A 68 -0.17 6.11 12.73
N GLY A 69 1.10 5.79 12.93
CA GLY A 69 2.19 6.77 12.98
C GLY A 69 2.35 7.54 11.67
N ASP A 70 2.22 6.85 10.52
CA ASP A 70 2.22 7.49 9.19
C ASP A 70 1.16 8.59 9.09
N ASN A 71 -0.05 8.36 9.60
CA ASN A 71 -1.12 9.36 9.58
C ASN A 71 -0.75 10.61 10.40
N TRP A 72 -0.13 10.42 11.56
CA TRP A 72 0.36 11.54 12.38
C TRP A 72 1.46 12.32 11.67
N ILE A 73 2.40 11.63 11.03
CA ILE A 73 3.49 12.25 10.27
C ILE A 73 2.93 13.03 9.06
N ARG A 74 1.98 12.46 8.31
CA ARG A 74 1.28 13.16 7.22
C ARG A 74 0.60 14.43 7.70
N ALA A 75 -0.11 14.37 8.84
CA ALA A 75 -0.75 15.54 9.44
C ALA A 75 0.27 16.62 9.83
N ALA A 76 1.43 16.24 10.35
CA ALA A 76 2.52 17.18 10.67
C ALA A 76 3.08 17.84 9.39
N ILE A 77 3.32 17.08 8.32
CA ILE A 77 3.79 17.62 7.04
C ILE A 77 2.79 18.64 6.48
N ILE A 78 1.50 18.30 6.46
CA ILE A 78 0.43 19.22 6.02
C ILE A 78 0.45 20.51 6.82
N LYS A 79 0.60 20.42 8.14
CA LYS A 79 0.65 21.59 9.04
C LYS A 79 1.87 22.46 8.76
N ILE A 80 3.04 21.88 8.46
CA ILE A 80 4.24 22.61 8.06
C ILE A 80 3.97 23.38 6.74
N LEU A 81 3.37 22.73 5.77
CA LEU A 81 3.05 23.32 4.47
C LEU A 81 2.07 24.49 4.59
N GLN A 82 1.08 24.39 5.47
CA GLN A 82 0.11 25.47 5.73
C GLN A 82 0.72 26.68 6.44
N SER A 83 1.74 26.45 7.29
CA SER A 83 2.35 27.51 8.09
C SER A 83 3.53 28.21 7.43
N SER A 84 4.06 27.68 6.33
CA SER A 84 5.31 28.13 5.70
C SER A 84 5.10 28.59 4.27
N ASN A 85 5.97 29.52 3.83
CA ASN A 85 5.93 30.02 2.44
C ASN A 85 6.46 28.96 1.46
N SER A 86 5.70 28.65 0.40
CA SER A 86 6.01 27.63 -0.62
C SER A 86 7.34 27.83 -1.38
N LYS A 87 8.01 28.97 -1.23
CA LYS A 87 9.28 29.25 -1.92
C LYS A 87 10.44 28.33 -1.52
N ASN A 88 10.37 27.72 -0.34
CA ASN A 88 11.43 26.85 0.20
C ASN A 88 11.05 25.36 0.16
N PHE A 89 10.05 24.98 -0.62
CA PHE A 89 9.66 23.58 -0.75
C PHE A 89 10.81 22.75 -1.33
N PRO A 90 11.23 21.66 -0.67
CA PRO A 90 12.46 20.92 -1.01
C PRO A 90 12.22 19.88 -2.14
N GLU A 91 11.68 20.32 -3.27
CA GLU A 91 11.22 19.47 -4.38
C GLU A 91 12.25 18.46 -4.88
N SER A 92 13.51 18.90 -5.10
CA SER A 92 14.56 18.01 -5.60
C SER A 92 14.93 16.90 -4.62
N LYS A 93 14.87 17.19 -3.30
CA LYS A 93 15.14 16.21 -2.26
C LYS A 93 13.99 15.21 -2.12
N ILE A 94 12.75 15.69 -2.20
CA ILE A 94 11.55 14.84 -2.18
C ILE A 94 11.51 13.95 -3.43
N LEU A 95 11.86 14.48 -4.60
CA LEU A 95 11.95 13.68 -5.83
C LEU A 95 13.02 12.58 -5.72
N LYS A 96 14.19 12.90 -5.14
CA LYS A 96 15.23 11.89 -4.89
C LYS A 96 14.74 10.82 -3.93
N PHE A 97 14.04 11.20 -2.86
CA PHE A 97 13.44 10.27 -1.91
C PHE A 97 12.41 9.35 -2.58
N LEU A 98 11.51 9.91 -3.39
CA LEU A 98 10.52 9.15 -4.17
C LEU A 98 11.16 8.09 -5.06
N LYS A 99 12.26 8.42 -5.74
CA LYS A 99 12.95 7.52 -6.68
C LYS A 99 13.82 6.46 -6.00
N ASP A 100 14.08 6.58 -4.72
CA ASP A 100 14.87 5.60 -3.98
C ASP A 100 13.97 4.47 -3.47
N GLU A 101 13.99 3.33 -4.18
CA GLU A 101 13.19 2.14 -3.86
C GLU A 101 13.56 1.47 -2.52
N LYS A 102 14.62 1.93 -1.84
CA LYS A 102 14.93 1.50 -0.48
C LYS A 102 13.96 2.09 0.55
N ASN A 103 13.31 3.19 0.20
CA ASN A 103 12.24 3.75 1.02
C ASN A 103 10.98 2.92 0.90
N VAL A 104 10.22 2.83 2.00
CA VAL A 104 8.96 2.07 2.05
C VAL A 104 7.94 2.67 1.07
N GLY A 105 7.12 1.82 0.45
CA GLY A 105 6.14 2.23 -0.55
C GLY A 105 5.19 3.31 -0.05
N SER A 106 4.67 3.21 1.18
CA SER A 106 3.77 4.21 1.78
C SER A 106 4.42 5.60 1.93
N SER A 107 5.70 5.64 2.31
CA SER A 107 6.45 6.90 2.43
C SER A 107 6.79 7.51 1.06
N ARG A 108 7.08 6.65 0.06
CA ARG A 108 7.28 7.08 -1.34
C ARG A 108 5.98 7.60 -1.94
N ARG A 109 4.84 6.96 -1.64
CA ARG A 109 3.51 7.45 -2.03
C ARG A 109 3.24 8.84 -1.43
N ALA A 110 3.56 9.06 -0.15
CA ALA A 110 3.44 10.38 0.48
C ALA A 110 4.30 11.43 -0.23
N ALA A 111 5.53 11.09 -0.59
CA ALA A 111 6.42 11.98 -1.34
C ALA A 111 5.85 12.32 -2.73
N PHE A 112 5.24 11.34 -3.42
CA PHE A 112 4.56 11.56 -4.70
C PHE A 112 3.40 12.55 -4.56
N GLU A 113 2.52 12.36 -3.58
CA GLU A 113 1.37 13.23 -3.29
C GLU A 113 1.83 14.67 -2.99
N LEU A 114 2.87 14.85 -2.20
CA LEU A 114 3.46 16.16 -1.93
C LEU A 114 3.96 16.86 -3.21
N LEU A 115 4.61 16.11 -4.10
CA LEU A 115 5.05 16.63 -5.38
C LEU A 115 3.86 16.93 -6.31
N GLN A 116 2.84 16.08 -6.32
CA GLN A 116 1.62 16.26 -7.10
C GLN A 116 0.92 17.59 -6.75
N ASP A 117 0.80 17.88 -5.46
CA ASP A 117 0.12 19.08 -4.97
C ASP A 117 0.92 20.37 -5.22
N HIS A 118 2.25 20.28 -5.14
CA HIS A 118 3.10 21.48 -5.16
C HIS A 118 3.86 21.69 -6.48
N ARG A 119 4.06 20.62 -7.27
CA ARG A 119 4.83 20.62 -8.52
C ARG A 119 4.21 19.65 -9.55
N PRO A 120 2.94 19.82 -9.93
CA PRO A 120 2.25 18.87 -10.82
C PRO A 120 2.97 18.67 -12.15
N GLY A 121 3.59 19.69 -12.72
CA GLY A 121 4.36 19.56 -13.96
C GLY A 121 5.57 18.64 -13.85
N MET A 122 6.24 18.62 -12.68
CA MET A 122 7.33 17.68 -12.39
C MET A 122 6.81 16.26 -12.32
N VAL A 123 5.69 16.05 -11.62
CA VAL A 123 5.07 14.73 -11.47
C VAL A 123 4.66 14.17 -12.83
N GLN A 124 4.02 14.96 -13.69
CA GLN A 124 3.66 14.53 -15.04
C GLN A 124 4.86 14.01 -15.86
N SER A 125 6.03 14.56 -15.63
CA SER A 125 7.26 14.12 -16.32
C SER A 125 7.82 12.79 -15.80
N ILE A 126 7.54 12.42 -14.56
CA ILE A 126 8.06 11.18 -13.94
C ILE A 126 7.08 10.02 -14.00
N ILE A 127 5.77 10.26 -14.16
CA ILE A 127 4.74 9.21 -14.21
C ILE A 127 5.15 8.05 -15.13
N PRO A 128 5.64 8.22 -16.36
CA PRO A 128 6.03 7.09 -17.20
C PRO A 128 7.11 6.19 -16.61
N SER A 129 7.99 6.75 -15.76
CA SER A 129 9.05 5.95 -15.10
C SER A 129 8.53 5.08 -13.96
N LEU A 130 7.28 5.25 -13.53
CA LEU A 130 6.66 4.49 -12.45
C LEU A 130 5.99 3.18 -12.93
N LEU A 131 6.00 2.88 -14.23
CA LEU A 131 5.31 1.73 -14.79
C LEU A 131 5.76 0.39 -14.19
N HIS A 132 7.03 0.29 -13.82
CA HIS A 132 7.61 -0.90 -13.19
C HIS A 132 7.91 -0.71 -11.70
N ASP A 133 7.34 0.32 -11.09
CA ASP A 133 7.57 0.59 -9.69
C ASP A 133 7.09 -0.58 -8.81
N PRO A 134 7.87 -1.04 -7.82
CA PRO A 134 7.46 -2.11 -6.92
C PRO A 134 6.24 -1.73 -6.07
N GLU A 135 6.02 -0.43 -5.82
CA GLU A 135 4.86 0.06 -5.09
C GLU A 135 3.63 0.15 -6.00
N PRO A 136 2.57 -0.67 -5.78
CA PRO A 136 1.39 -0.70 -6.64
C PRO A 136 0.68 0.65 -6.79
N SER A 137 0.62 1.42 -5.71
CA SER A 137 -0.04 2.73 -5.71
C SER A 137 0.67 3.78 -6.58
N LEU A 138 1.98 3.65 -6.76
CA LEU A 138 2.76 4.49 -7.67
C LEU A 138 2.65 3.97 -9.11
N ARG A 139 2.72 2.65 -9.32
CA ARG A 139 2.53 2.04 -10.64
C ARG A 139 1.17 2.37 -11.23
N ARG A 140 0.13 2.40 -10.39
CA ARG A 140 -1.23 2.81 -10.75
C ARG A 140 -1.28 4.13 -11.51
N GLU A 141 -0.46 5.12 -11.16
CA GLU A 141 -0.43 6.43 -11.82
C GLU A 141 0.05 6.32 -13.28
N ALA A 142 1.07 5.48 -13.52
CA ALA A 142 1.56 5.26 -14.88
C ALA A 142 0.55 4.51 -15.74
N ILE A 143 -0.11 3.50 -15.17
CA ILE A 143 -1.15 2.73 -15.85
C ILE A 143 -2.36 3.61 -16.17
N ALA A 144 -2.82 4.46 -15.24
CA ALA A 144 -3.89 5.41 -15.48
C ALA A 144 -3.59 6.31 -16.68
N LYS A 145 -2.35 6.81 -16.77
CA LYS A 145 -1.92 7.61 -17.91
C LYS A 145 -1.98 6.82 -19.23
N ILE A 146 -1.56 5.56 -19.26
CA ILE A 146 -1.63 4.73 -20.46
C ILE A 146 -3.09 4.47 -20.86
N LEU A 147 -3.98 4.21 -19.89
CA LEU A 147 -5.41 4.02 -20.13
C LEU A 147 -6.06 5.28 -20.72
N ASP A 148 -5.73 6.45 -20.17
CA ASP A 148 -6.18 7.73 -20.70
C ASP A 148 -5.70 7.94 -22.14
N GLU A 149 -4.42 7.70 -22.43
CA GLU A 149 -3.86 7.77 -23.76
C GLU A 149 -4.55 6.79 -24.72
N ALA A 150 -4.78 5.54 -24.29
CA ALA A 150 -5.47 4.52 -25.07
C ALA A 150 -6.91 4.93 -25.47
N SER A 151 -7.58 5.66 -24.57
CA SER A 151 -8.95 6.14 -24.79
C SER A 151 -9.05 7.29 -25.81
N LEU A 152 -7.98 8.05 -25.99
CA LEU A 152 -7.92 9.22 -26.87
C LEU A 152 -7.38 8.91 -28.27
N VAL A 153 -6.75 7.76 -28.46
CA VAL A 153 -6.16 7.38 -29.75
C VAL A 153 -7.23 7.01 -30.76
N GLU A 154 -7.22 7.69 -31.91
CA GLU A 154 -8.03 7.34 -33.07
C GLU A 154 -7.38 6.19 -33.85
N GLY A 155 -7.74 4.98 -33.58
CA GLY A 155 -7.24 3.81 -34.32
C GLY A 155 -7.13 2.56 -33.46
N ASP A 156 -7.88 1.53 -33.83
CA ASP A 156 -8.02 0.30 -33.05
C ASP A 156 -6.68 -0.37 -32.75
N LYS A 157 -5.77 -0.43 -33.71
CA LYS A 157 -4.49 -1.11 -33.53
C LYS A 157 -3.63 -0.49 -32.43
N GLN A 158 -3.49 0.83 -32.41
CA GLN A 158 -2.67 1.52 -31.41
C GLN A 158 -3.37 1.52 -30.05
N SER A 159 -4.68 1.74 -30.02
CA SER A 159 -5.49 1.69 -28.81
C SER A 159 -5.43 0.30 -28.17
N ILE A 160 -5.56 -0.79 -28.95
CA ILE A 160 -5.41 -2.17 -28.48
C ILE A 160 -4.04 -2.37 -27.84
N GLN A 161 -2.97 -1.94 -28.50
CA GLN A 161 -1.61 -2.10 -27.97
C GLN A 161 -1.43 -1.40 -26.62
N LEU A 162 -1.96 -0.18 -26.46
CA LEU A 162 -1.90 0.57 -25.20
C LEU A 162 -2.72 -0.13 -24.09
N TYR A 163 -3.93 -0.62 -24.39
CA TYR A 163 -4.72 -1.38 -23.41
C TYR A 163 -4.05 -2.69 -23.01
N GLN A 164 -3.39 -3.39 -23.94
CA GLN A 164 -2.62 -4.59 -23.64
C GLN A 164 -1.40 -4.26 -22.78
N ASP A 165 -0.70 -3.17 -23.05
CA ASP A 165 0.43 -2.69 -22.27
C ASP A 165 -0.01 -2.31 -20.84
N ALA A 166 -1.08 -1.53 -20.71
CA ALA A 166 -1.68 -1.20 -19.41
C ALA A 166 -2.04 -2.47 -18.63
N LEU A 167 -2.71 -3.43 -19.27
CA LEU A 167 -3.14 -4.67 -18.64
C LEU A 167 -1.98 -5.55 -18.17
N SER A 168 -0.88 -5.60 -18.94
CA SER A 168 0.30 -6.40 -18.58
C SER A 168 1.03 -5.91 -17.31
N HIS A 169 0.81 -4.65 -16.93
CA HIS A 169 1.44 -4.02 -15.76
C HIS A 169 0.44 -3.75 -14.62
N ALA A 170 -0.87 -3.84 -14.89
CA ALA A 170 -1.91 -3.52 -13.92
C ALA A 170 -1.91 -4.50 -12.74
N CYS A 171 -2.08 -3.93 -11.54
CA CYS A 171 -2.24 -4.68 -10.29
C CYS A 171 -3.59 -4.40 -9.63
N GLU A 172 -4.23 -3.30 -10.00
CA GLU A 172 -5.48 -2.86 -9.41
C GLU A 172 -6.68 -3.37 -10.22
N ILE A 173 -7.66 -3.93 -9.53
CA ILE A 173 -8.81 -4.61 -10.14
C ILE A 173 -9.62 -3.68 -11.07
N ASP A 174 -9.76 -2.41 -10.73
CA ASP A 174 -10.48 -1.44 -11.55
C ASP A 174 -9.77 -1.19 -12.88
N GLN A 175 -8.44 -1.04 -12.89
CA GLN A 175 -7.65 -0.85 -14.10
C GLN A 175 -7.63 -2.11 -14.97
N ILE A 176 -7.52 -3.30 -14.35
CA ILE A 176 -7.62 -4.58 -15.03
C ILE A 176 -8.98 -4.71 -15.74
N LYS A 177 -10.07 -4.41 -15.02
CA LYS A 177 -11.43 -4.46 -15.58
C LYS A 177 -11.65 -3.46 -16.70
N GLU A 178 -11.11 -2.24 -16.56
CA GLU A 178 -11.20 -1.23 -17.60
C GLU A 178 -10.48 -1.65 -18.88
N ALA A 179 -9.21 -2.04 -18.78
CA ALA A 179 -8.43 -2.50 -19.92
C ALA A 179 -9.07 -3.71 -20.62
N THR A 180 -9.50 -4.71 -19.83
CA THR A 180 -10.16 -5.92 -20.37
C THR A 180 -11.47 -5.60 -21.08
N LYS A 181 -12.29 -4.72 -20.50
CA LYS A 181 -13.55 -4.26 -21.11
C LYS A 181 -13.31 -3.58 -22.44
N GLU A 182 -12.31 -2.71 -22.53
CA GLU A 182 -12.00 -1.98 -23.75
C GLU A 182 -11.38 -2.87 -24.83
N LEU A 183 -10.56 -3.86 -24.44
CA LEU A 183 -10.06 -4.89 -25.35
C LEU A 183 -11.19 -5.77 -25.90
N LYS A 184 -12.12 -6.19 -25.05
CA LYS A 184 -13.30 -6.98 -25.46
C LYS A 184 -14.18 -6.24 -26.47
N LYS A 185 -14.41 -4.94 -26.31
CA LYS A 185 -15.14 -4.12 -27.29
C LYS A 185 -14.48 -4.12 -28.67
N ARG A 186 -13.18 -4.34 -28.73
CA ARG A 186 -12.35 -4.41 -29.95
C ARG A 186 -12.13 -5.82 -30.44
N GLY A 187 -12.90 -6.80 -29.91
CA GLY A 187 -12.86 -8.21 -30.31
C GLY A 187 -11.69 -9.01 -29.75
N ILE A 188 -10.99 -8.48 -28.74
CA ILE A 188 -9.89 -9.19 -28.07
C ILE A 188 -10.42 -9.77 -26.77
N GLU A 189 -10.48 -11.10 -26.71
CA GLU A 189 -10.79 -11.84 -25.48
C GLU A 189 -9.50 -12.13 -24.73
N ILE A 190 -9.52 -11.92 -23.41
CA ILE A 190 -8.37 -12.12 -22.51
C ILE A 190 -8.76 -13.13 -21.44
N ASP A 191 -7.97 -14.19 -21.30
CA ASP A 191 -8.01 -15.05 -20.13
C ASP A 191 -7.21 -14.40 -19.00
N LEU A 192 -7.94 -13.79 -18.05
CA LEU A 192 -7.30 -13.11 -16.92
C LEU A 192 -6.66 -14.07 -15.92
N VAL A 193 -7.19 -15.30 -15.81
CA VAL A 193 -6.65 -16.31 -14.91
C VAL A 193 -5.23 -16.68 -15.37
N GLU A 194 -5.09 -16.97 -16.66
CA GLU A 194 -3.80 -17.31 -17.26
C GLU A 194 -2.84 -16.10 -17.24
N LEU A 195 -3.31 -14.93 -17.70
CA LEU A 195 -2.47 -13.73 -17.83
C LEU A 195 -1.93 -13.24 -16.48
N MET A 196 -2.76 -13.23 -15.43
CA MET A 196 -2.41 -12.72 -14.11
C MET A 196 -1.84 -13.80 -13.19
N GLY A 197 -1.89 -15.08 -13.60
CA GLY A 197 -1.45 -16.19 -12.77
C GLY A 197 -2.29 -16.35 -11.50
N PHE A 198 -3.62 -16.09 -11.58
CA PHE A 198 -4.47 -16.24 -10.41
C PHE A 198 -4.54 -17.69 -9.96
N ILE A 199 -4.44 -17.90 -8.66
CA ILE A 199 -4.60 -19.21 -8.03
C ILE A 199 -6.08 -19.54 -7.99
N ILE A 200 -6.49 -20.60 -8.69
CA ILE A 200 -7.89 -21.00 -8.82
C ILE A 200 -8.22 -22.29 -8.06
N ASN A 201 -7.20 -23.06 -7.66
CA ASN A 201 -7.38 -24.33 -6.96
C ASN A 201 -6.97 -24.15 -5.50
N TRP A 202 -7.87 -24.49 -4.61
CA TRP A 202 -7.69 -24.31 -3.18
C TRP A 202 -8.22 -25.51 -2.42
N GLU A 203 -7.73 -25.70 -1.22
CA GLU A 203 -8.37 -26.53 -0.21
C GLU A 203 -8.87 -25.59 0.90
N ILE A 204 -10.12 -25.77 1.29
CA ILE A 204 -10.74 -25.00 2.37
C ILE A 204 -11.24 -25.92 3.47
N ILE A 205 -11.23 -25.41 4.69
CA ILE A 205 -11.77 -26.09 5.87
C ILE A 205 -12.47 -25.09 6.79
N GLY A 206 -13.56 -25.53 7.37
CA GLY A 206 -14.40 -24.79 8.30
C GLY A 206 -15.85 -25.27 8.23
N PRO A 207 -16.75 -24.65 8.96
CA PRO A 207 -16.60 -23.47 9.82
C PRO A 207 -16.08 -23.81 11.22
N PHE A 208 -15.13 -23.07 11.74
CA PHE A 208 -14.72 -23.09 13.13
C PHE A 208 -15.44 -22.00 13.94
N ASP A 209 -15.64 -22.21 15.23
CA ASP A 209 -16.37 -21.28 16.08
C ASP A 209 -15.57 -20.00 16.37
N ASN A 210 -16.14 -18.85 16.05
CA ASN A 210 -15.61 -17.52 16.33
C ASN A 210 -16.66 -16.63 17.03
N THR A 211 -17.47 -17.23 17.88
CA THR A 211 -18.52 -16.53 18.64
C THR A 211 -17.91 -15.41 19.47
N GLU A 212 -18.55 -14.23 19.43
CA GLU A 212 -18.08 -12.99 20.07
C GLU A 212 -16.71 -12.52 19.56
N ARG A 213 -16.26 -12.98 18.37
CA ARG A 213 -14.98 -12.64 17.74
C ARG A 213 -13.75 -13.02 18.59
N LYS A 214 -13.86 -14.03 19.44
CA LYS A 214 -12.77 -14.50 20.31
C LYS A 214 -11.68 -15.27 19.56
N GLY A 215 -11.94 -15.66 18.30
CA GLY A 215 -11.04 -16.49 17.51
C GLY A 215 -9.73 -15.82 17.09
N PHE A 216 -9.62 -14.49 17.14
CA PHE A 216 -8.40 -13.80 16.68
C PHE A 216 -7.14 -14.20 17.50
N GLY A 217 -7.31 -14.47 18.79
CA GLY A 217 -6.23 -14.95 19.66
C GLY A 217 -6.24 -16.45 19.91
N THR A 218 -7.11 -17.19 19.23
CA THR A 218 -7.28 -18.64 19.41
C THR A 218 -6.50 -19.36 18.30
N ILE A 219 -5.65 -20.31 18.70
CA ILE A 219 -4.96 -21.18 17.74
C ILE A 219 -5.90 -22.34 17.42
N TYR A 220 -6.35 -22.41 16.18
CA TYR A 220 -7.20 -23.48 15.71
C TYR A 220 -6.38 -24.70 15.24
N PRO A 221 -6.99 -25.90 15.20
CA PRO A 221 -6.28 -27.13 14.82
C PRO A 221 -5.46 -27.02 13.52
N PRO A 222 -5.93 -26.41 12.42
CA PRO A 222 -5.14 -26.31 11.19
C PRO A 222 -3.83 -25.51 11.32
N GLU A 223 -3.70 -24.68 12.36
CA GLU A 223 -2.48 -23.89 12.62
C GLU A 223 -1.40 -24.69 13.37
N GLN A 224 -1.79 -25.76 14.05
CA GLN A 224 -0.90 -26.54 14.90
C GLN A 224 -0.30 -27.76 14.22
N GLU A 225 -0.82 -28.15 13.07
CA GLU A 225 -0.53 -29.46 12.51
C GLU A 225 0.75 -29.54 11.71
N LYS A 226 1.46 -30.63 11.98
CA LYS A 226 2.66 -31.03 11.23
C LYS A 226 2.41 -32.20 10.27
N GLY A 227 1.14 -32.55 10.02
CA GLY A 227 0.77 -33.65 9.16
C GLY A 227 -0.72 -33.67 8.83
N PRO A 228 -1.16 -34.52 7.90
CA PRO A 228 -2.56 -34.60 7.52
C PRO A 228 -3.40 -35.16 8.67
N VAL A 229 -4.36 -34.38 9.14
CA VAL A 229 -5.49 -34.85 9.94
C VAL A 229 -6.71 -34.79 9.05
N ASP A 230 -7.48 -35.85 9.03
CA ASP A 230 -8.58 -35.99 8.06
C ASP A 230 -9.82 -35.22 8.52
N VAL A 231 -10.10 -35.19 9.87
CA VAL A 231 -11.33 -34.61 10.41
C VAL A 231 -11.06 -33.80 11.68
N TYR A 232 -11.72 -32.68 11.82
CA TYR A 232 -11.61 -31.74 12.93
C TYR A 232 -12.97 -31.41 13.53
N SER A 233 -13.01 -30.99 14.79
CA SER A 233 -14.22 -30.43 15.39
C SER A 233 -14.46 -29.00 14.93
N GLY A 234 -15.51 -28.78 14.16
CA GLY A 234 -15.98 -27.46 13.73
C GLY A 234 -17.08 -26.90 14.62
N LYS A 235 -17.65 -25.74 14.24
CA LYS A 235 -18.72 -25.06 14.98
C LYS A 235 -20.01 -25.88 15.05
N ASN A 236 -20.36 -26.56 13.96
CA ASN A 236 -21.64 -27.25 13.81
C ASN A 236 -21.47 -28.77 13.63
N GLY A 237 -20.33 -29.34 13.94
CA GLY A 237 -19.99 -30.73 13.72
C GLY A 237 -18.58 -30.93 13.23
N GLU A 238 -18.30 -32.11 12.71
CA GLU A 238 -17.00 -32.42 12.12
C GLU A 238 -16.81 -31.71 10.80
N VAL A 239 -15.58 -31.26 10.52
CA VAL A 239 -15.14 -30.59 9.30
C VAL A 239 -13.87 -31.23 8.76
N GLU A 240 -13.73 -31.24 7.45
CA GLU A 240 -12.57 -31.77 6.74
C GLU A 240 -12.10 -30.79 5.65
N TRP A 241 -10.89 -31.02 5.14
CA TRP A 241 -10.38 -30.24 4.00
C TRP A 241 -11.11 -30.63 2.71
N ASN A 242 -11.71 -29.65 2.05
CA ASN A 242 -12.40 -29.80 0.79
C ASN A 242 -11.66 -29.08 -0.32
N SER A 243 -11.35 -29.80 -1.41
CA SER A 243 -10.76 -29.19 -2.62
C SER A 243 -11.83 -28.45 -3.40
N ILE A 244 -11.54 -27.23 -3.75
CA ILE A 244 -12.41 -26.36 -4.54
C ILE A 244 -11.64 -25.73 -5.69
N SER A 245 -12.34 -25.39 -6.77
CA SER A 245 -11.79 -24.66 -7.89
C SER A 245 -12.78 -23.58 -8.32
N THR A 246 -12.27 -22.38 -8.63
CA THR A 246 -13.12 -21.29 -9.08
C THR A 246 -13.00 -21.05 -10.57
N ALA A 247 -14.14 -20.79 -11.21
CA ALA A 247 -14.23 -20.31 -12.59
C ALA A 247 -14.35 -18.77 -12.67
N HIS A 248 -14.22 -18.08 -11.53
CA HIS A 248 -14.31 -16.63 -11.51
C HIS A 248 -13.10 -16.01 -12.23
N SER A 249 -13.32 -15.06 -13.13
CA SER A 249 -12.29 -14.46 -14.00
C SER A 249 -11.14 -13.76 -13.24
N LEU A 250 -11.33 -13.45 -11.96
CA LEU A 250 -10.30 -12.89 -11.06
C LEU A 250 -9.83 -13.90 -10.00
N GLY A 251 -10.04 -15.19 -10.20
CA GLY A 251 -9.64 -16.24 -9.25
C GLY A 251 -10.33 -16.17 -7.88
N MET A 252 -11.42 -15.40 -7.73
CA MET A 252 -12.10 -15.24 -6.45
C MET A 252 -12.87 -16.49 -6.05
N ILE A 253 -12.78 -16.85 -4.78
CA ILE A 253 -13.55 -17.91 -4.14
C ILE A 253 -14.55 -17.28 -3.18
N ASP A 254 -15.82 -17.65 -3.30
CA ASP A 254 -16.83 -17.30 -2.31
C ASP A 254 -16.95 -18.41 -1.27
N VAL A 255 -16.23 -18.23 -0.15
CA VAL A 255 -16.23 -19.19 0.96
C VAL A 255 -17.63 -19.43 1.52
N ASN A 256 -18.56 -18.46 1.42
CA ASN A 256 -19.93 -18.65 1.89
C ASN A 256 -20.73 -19.61 1.00
N GLN A 257 -20.42 -19.68 -0.29
CA GLN A 257 -21.07 -20.68 -1.17
C GLN A 257 -20.64 -22.09 -0.81
N GLU A 258 -19.39 -22.26 -0.38
CA GLU A 258 -18.83 -23.59 -0.08
C GLU A 258 -19.18 -24.05 1.36
N LEU A 259 -19.06 -23.16 2.34
CA LEU A 259 -19.26 -23.50 3.76
C LEU A 259 -20.62 -23.12 4.33
N GLY A 260 -21.44 -22.37 3.57
CA GLY A 260 -22.72 -21.80 4.01
C GLY A 260 -22.58 -20.41 4.64
N TYR A 261 -23.70 -19.68 4.68
CA TYR A 261 -23.80 -18.33 5.25
C TYR A 261 -23.93 -18.38 6.79
N ILE A 262 -22.86 -18.75 7.47
CA ILE A 262 -22.83 -18.93 8.91
C ILE A 262 -22.12 -17.74 9.56
N LYS A 263 -22.75 -17.14 10.59
CA LYS A 263 -22.17 -16.01 11.31
C LYS A 263 -21.19 -16.46 12.39
N GLU A 264 -20.24 -15.58 12.71
CA GLU A 264 -19.28 -15.79 13.78
C GLU A 264 -18.51 -17.09 13.60
N VAL A 265 -17.96 -17.27 12.43
CA VAL A 265 -17.12 -18.41 12.07
C VAL A 265 -15.78 -17.94 11.49
N LEU A 266 -14.84 -18.86 11.50
CA LEU A 266 -13.53 -18.74 10.86
C LEU A 266 -13.36 -19.95 9.93
N ALA A 267 -12.69 -19.73 8.81
CA ALA A 267 -12.31 -20.78 7.88
C ALA A 267 -10.83 -20.59 7.46
N TYR A 268 -10.22 -21.67 7.02
CA TYR A 268 -8.87 -21.66 6.46
C TYR A 268 -8.93 -22.04 4.99
N ALA A 269 -8.08 -21.41 4.23
CA ALA A 269 -7.82 -21.79 2.84
C ALA A 269 -6.32 -22.00 2.67
N ARG A 270 -5.96 -23.06 1.94
CA ARG A 270 -4.57 -23.33 1.58
C ARG A 270 -4.47 -23.69 0.11
N THR A 271 -3.33 -23.42 -0.46
CA THR A 271 -2.93 -23.92 -1.77
C THR A 271 -1.46 -24.29 -1.75
N THR A 272 -1.07 -25.18 -2.65
CA THR A 272 0.32 -25.57 -2.86
C THR A 272 0.66 -25.36 -4.33
N PHE A 273 1.88 -24.90 -4.57
CA PHE A 273 2.43 -24.80 -5.92
C PHE A 273 3.89 -25.25 -5.89
N ASP A 274 4.28 -25.93 -6.94
CA ASP A 274 5.64 -26.40 -7.12
C ASP A 274 6.40 -25.43 -8.02
N VAL A 275 7.68 -25.25 -7.73
CA VAL A 275 8.59 -24.45 -8.54
C VAL A 275 9.84 -25.25 -8.88
N ASP A 276 10.25 -25.21 -10.13
CA ASP A 276 11.43 -25.97 -10.61
C ASP A 276 12.74 -25.50 -9.98
N LYS A 277 12.79 -24.23 -9.57
CA LYS A 277 13.95 -23.61 -8.92
C LYS A 277 13.50 -22.68 -7.81
N GLY A 278 14.27 -22.61 -6.73
CA GLY A 278 14.05 -21.63 -5.68
C GLY A 278 14.06 -20.22 -6.27
N GLN A 279 13.00 -19.48 -6.02
CA GLN A 279 12.79 -18.10 -6.50
C GLN A 279 12.10 -17.27 -5.43
N GLN A 280 12.25 -15.96 -5.55
CA GLN A 280 11.48 -15.03 -4.75
C GLN A 280 10.06 -14.93 -5.32
N ALA A 281 9.05 -15.11 -4.48
CA ALA A 281 7.65 -14.98 -4.85
C ALA A 281 7.00 -13.84 -4.05
N GLN A 282 6.09 -13.12 -4.70
CA GLN A 282 5.28 -12.09 -4.05
C GLN A 282 3.80 -12.45 -4.26
N PHE A 283 3.07 -12.60 -3.16
CA PHE A 283 1.61 -12.77 -3.17
C PHE A 283 0.94 -11.42 -3.02
N ARG A 284 -0.15 -11.23 -3.74
CA ARG A 284 -0.94 -10.01 -3.73
C ARG A 284 -2.42 -10.32 -3.56
#